data_a3d8dbe724ed03a5e2563140ebb7be95
#
_entry.id   a3d8dbe724ed03a5e2563140ebb7be95
#
_cell.length_a   1.000
_cell.length_b   1.000
_cell.length_c   1.000
_cell.angle_alpha   90.00
_cell.angle_beta   90.00
_cell.angle_gamma   90.00
#
_symmetry.space_group_name_H-M   'P 1'
#
loop_
_entity.id
_entity.type
_entity.pdbx_description
1 polymer ?
#
loop_
_entity_poly.entity_id
_entity_poly.type
_entity_poly.pdbx_seq_one_letter_code
_entity_poly.pdbx_strand_id
1 'polypeptide(L)'
;TFLTVIAAHAANKTLYAGKLKFDPVTSFAPVSLVGIAPIMILVSNDLPVKTVGELIAYAKQNPGKISFGSSGVGAAAHLTSELIMQVTGTRMVHVPYKGTAPALADLMSGNIQMLLDVPIGTMSQVKAGKVRALAMMSKERVPGAEDIPTIVESGGPLIESSSWVMFMAPAGTPKEIVDRIGDEVAKAM
;
A
#
# COMPACT_ATOMS: atom_id res chain seq x y z
N THR A 1 3.41 -1.90 27.17
CA THR A 1 3.46 -1.11 25.94
C THR A 1 2.99 -1.98 24.80
N PHE A 2 2.13 -1.44 23.92
CA PHE A 2 1.68 -2.10 22.69
C PHE A 2 2.22 -1.32 21.49
N LEU A 3 2.41 -2.01 20.38
CA LEU A 3 2.89 -1.45 19.13
C LEU A 3 1.83 -1.66 18.05
N THR A 4 1.46 -0.60 17.34
CA THR A 4 0.69 -0.71 16.11
C THR A 4 1.66 -0.83 14.94
N VAL A 5 1.51 -1.88 14.15
CA VAL A 5 2.37 -2.16 12.99
C VAL A 5 1.54 -2.25 11.72
N ILE A 6 2.20 -1.99 10.60
CA ILE A 6 1.66 -2.12 9.24
C ILE A 6 2.50 -3.13 8.44
N ALA A 7 2.10 -3.42 7.22
CA ALA A 7 2.74 -4.42 6.34
C ALA A 7 4.27 -4.25 6.22
N ALA A 8 4.80 -3.03 6.29
CA ALA A 8 6.25 -2.77 6.30
C ALA A 8 7.00 -3.50 7.43
N HIS A 9 6.33 -3.82 8.55
CA HIS A 9 6.95 -4.55 9.65
C HIS A 9 7.47 -5.93 9.22
N ALA A 10 6.74 -6.62 8.36
CA ALA A 10 7.15 -7.93 7.84
C ALA A 10 8.42 -7.85 6.98
N ALA A 11 8.63 -6.74 6.25
CA ALA A 11 9.79 -6.54 5.41
C ALA A 11 11.04 -6.09 6.18
N ASN A 12 10.88 -5.58 7.42
CA ASN A 12 11.98 -5.00 8.20
C ASN A 12 13.13 -5.98 8.43
N LYS A 13 12.85 -7.26 8.61
CA LYS A 13 13.90 -8.29 8.83
C LYS A 13 14.88 -8.36 7.66
N THR A 14 14.39 -8.22 6.44
CA THR A 14 15.20 -8.24 5.21
C THR A 14 15.80 -6.88 4.91
N LEU A 15 15.00 -5.81 4.95
CA LEU A 15 15.45 -4.46 4.59
C LEU A 15 16.51 -3.89 5.52
N TYR A 16 16.44 -4.25 6.80
CA TYR A 16 17.35 -3.77 7.83
C TYR A 16 18.20 -4.89 8.45
N ALA A 17 18.49 -5.94 7.67
CA ALA A 17 19.32 -7.05 8.12
C ALA A 17 20.64 -6.54 8.73
N GLY A 18 20.96 -7.01 9.94
CA GLY A 18 22.16 -6.62 10.69
C GLY A 18 22.14 -5.20 11.30
N LYS A 19 21.06 -4.40 11.11
CA LYS A 19 20.91 -3.05 11.66
C LYS A 19 19.88 -2.95 12.78
N LEU A 20 18.96 -3.93 12.89
CA LEU A 20 17.94 -3.95 13.92
C LEU A 20 18.53 -4.49 15.24
N LYS A 21 18.15 -3.87 16.37
CA LYS A 21 18.46 -4.34 17.71
C LYS A 21 17.42 -5.35 18.26
N PHE A 22 16.44 -5.74 17.44
CA PHE A 22 15.38 -6.68 17.75
C PHE A 22 15.05 -7.52 16.52
N ASP A 23 14.44 -8.69 16.70
CA ASP A 23 13.91 -9.48 15.59
C ASP A 23 12.43 -9.10 15.40
N PRO A 24 12.02 -8.66 14.18
CA PRO A 24 10.63 -8.24 13.91
C PRO A 24 9.59 -9.33 14.14
N VAL A 25 9.99 -10.61 14.13
CA VAL A 25 9.08 -11.74 14.31
C VAL A 25 9.06 -12.20 15.76
N THR A 26 10.24 -12.51 16.33
CA THR A 26 10.34 -13.18 17.63
C THR A 26 10.35 -12.24 18.84
N SER A 27 10.64 -10.94 18.63
CA SER A 27 10.62 -9.96 19.72
C SER A 27 9.21 -9.46 20.09
N PHE A 28 8.17 -9.92 19.38
CA PHE A 28 6.80 -9.49 19.58
C PHE A 28 5.82 -10.67 19.64
N ALA A 29 4.72 -10.46 20.35
CA ALA A 29 3.55 -11.35 20.37
C ALA A 29 2.41 -10.67 19.61
N PRO A 30 1.77 -11.32 18.61
CA PRO A 30 0.61 -10.76 17.93
C PRO A 30 -0.59 -10.69 18.90
N VAL A 31 -1.31 -9.57 18.88
CA VAL A 31 -2.49 -9.33 19.72
C VAL A 31 -3.76 -9.43 18.88
N SER A 32 -3.89 -8.59 17.87
CA SER A 32 -5.07 -8.59 16.99
C SER A 32 -4.75 -7.98 15.63
N LEU A 33 -5.30 -8.57 14.57
CA LEU A 33 -5.34 -7.97 13.24
C LEU A 33 -6.52 -7.00 13.21
N VAL A 34 -6.22 -5.70 13.12
CA VAL A 34 -7.22 -4.63 13.13
C VAL A 34 -7.94 -4.50 11.80
N GLY A 35 -7.24 -4.72 10.69
CA GLY A 35 -7.86 -4.66 9.37
C GLY A 35 -6.89 -4.93 8.24
N ILE A 36 -7.48 -5.29 7.10
CA ILE A 36 -6.79 -5.46 5.82
C ILE A 36 -7.50 -4.58 4.80
N ALA A 37 -6.75 -3.82 4.02
CA ALA A 37 -7.28 -3.01 2.95
C ALA A 37 -6.49 -3.27 1.65
N PRO A 38 -7.15 -3.58 0.53
CA PRO A 38 -6.48 -3.70 -0.76
C PRO A 38 -5.85 -2.36 -1.16
N ILE A 39 -4.75 -2.43 -1.87
CA ILE A 39 -4.07 -1.25 -2.40
C ILE A 39 -4.78 -0.79 -3.66
N MET A 40 -4.85 0.52 -3.85
CA MET A 40 -5.40 1.18 -5.02
C MET A 40 -4.29 1.84 -5.82
N ILE A 41 -4.34 1.73 -7.14
CA ILE A 41 -3.45 2.44 -8.07
C ILE A 41 -4.07 3.78 -8.41
N LEU A 42 -3.38 4.86 -8.05
CA LEU A 42 -3.75 6.24 -8.29
C LEU A 42 -2.79 6.89 -9.28
N VAL A 43 -3.30 7.75 -10.15
CA VAL A 43 -2.47 8.57 -11.03
C VAL A 43 -2.88 10.03 -10.99
N SER A 44 -1.91 10.92 -11.27
CA SER A 44 -2.17 12.32 -11.51
C SER A 44 -3.10 12.49 -12.72
N ASN A 45 -3.96 13.50 -12.69
CA ASN A 45 -4.82 13.83 -13.83
C ASN A 45 -4.04 14.28 -15.07
N ASP A 46 -2.81 14.74 -14.90
CA ASP A 46 -1.91 15.14 -16.01
C ASP A 46 -1.36 13.94 -16.78
N LEU A 47 -1.36 12.74 -16.16
CA LEU A 47 -0.93 11.54 -16.86
C LEU A 47 -2.05 11.05 -17.83
N PRO A 48 -1.81 10.92 -19.14
CA PRO A 48 -2.82 10.64 -20.14
C PRO A 48 -3.17 9.14 -20.20
N VAL A 49 -3.51 8.53 -19.06
CA VAL A 49 -3.88 7.12 -18.93
C VAL A 49 -5.17 6.98 -18.13
N LYS A 50 -6.02 6.02 -18.49
CA LYS A 50 -7.32 5.76 -17.85
C LYS A 50 -7.45 4.33 -17.33
N THR A 51 -6.53 3.45 -17.69
CA THR A 51 -6.50 2.04 -17.29
C THR A 51 -5.10 1.61 -16.91
N VAL A 52 -4.99 0.49 -16.18
CA VAL A 52 -3.67 -0.09 -15.86
C VAL A 52 -2.95 -0.57 -17.11
N GLY A 53 -3.68 -1.11 -18.10
CA GLY A 53 -3.10 -1.48 -19.38
C GLY A 53 -2.46 -0.29 -20.10
N GLU A 54 -3.14 0.87 -20.15
CA GLU A 54 -2.59 2.12 -20.71
C GLU A 54 -1.39 2.63 -19.91
N LEU A 55 -1.41 2.53 -18.56
CA LEU A 55 -0.29 2.89 -17.69
C LEU A 55 0.95 2.05 -18.03
N ILE A 56 0.78 0.72 -18.16
CA ILE A 56 1.86 -0.19 -18.53
C ILE A 56 2.41 0.14 -19.93
N ALA A 57 1.54 0.37 -20.89
CA ALA A 57 1.94 0.74 -22.26
C ALA A 57 2.72 2.07 -22.27
N TYR A 58 2.22 3.07 -21.54
CA TYR A 58 2.90 4.36 -21.39
C TYR A 58 4.28 4.22 -20.73
N ALA A 59 4.38 3.45 -19.64
CA ALA A 59 5.63 3.22 -18.94
C ALA A 59 6.68 2.51 -19.81
N LYS A 60 6.25 1.56 -20.66
CA LYS A 60 7.14 0.89 -21.63
C LYS A 60 7.66 1.83 -22.71
N GLN A 61 6.82 2.74 -23.21
CA GLN A 61 7.22 3.73 -24.21
C GLN A 61 8.07 4.87 -23.61
N ASN A 62 7.95 5.11 -22.33
CA ASN A 62 8.61 6.19 -21.59
C ASN A 62 9.36 5.69 -20.36
N PRO A 63 10.40 4.84 -20.50
CA PRO A 63 11.08 4.23 -19.37
C PRO A 63 11.72 5.29 -18.46
N GLY A 64 11.42 5.21 -17.16
CA GLY A 64 11.91 6.13 -16.15
C GLY A 64 11.26 7.52 -16.12
N LYS A 65 10.21 7.76 -16.91
CA LYS A 65 9.49 9.06 -16.92
C LYS A 65 8.36 9.12 -15.88
N ILE A 66 7.87 7.97 -15.42
CA ILE A 66 6.88 7.93 -14.34
C ILE A 66 7.63 7.90 -13.01
N SER A 67 7.37 8.89 -12.15
CA SER A 67 7.74 8.84 -10.74
C SER A 67 6.56 8.34 -9.93
N PHE A 68 6.80 7.36 -9.04
CA PHE A 68 5.76 6.86 -8.14
C PHE A 68 6.10 7.11 -6.67
N GLY A 69 5.09 7.54 -5.92
CA GLY A 69 5.19 7.76 -4.48
C GLY A 69 4.86 6.52 -3.67
N SER A 70 5.40 6.45 -2.47
CA SER A 70 4.98 5.52 -1.42
C SER A 70 5.07 6.16 -0.05
N SER A 71 4.41 5.57 0.95
CA SER A 71 4.49 6.02 2.35
C SER A 71 5.84 5.71 3.02
N GLY A 72 6.81 5.18 2.28
CA GLY A 72 8.18 4.91 2.71
C GLY A 72 8.77 3.65 2.08
N VAL A 73 10.08 3.51 2.22
CA VAL A 73 10.82 2.33 1.73
C VAL A 73 10.34 1.08 2.48
N GLY A 74 10.01 0.01 1.74
CA GLY A 74 9.49 -1.24 2.30
C GLY A 74 8.00 -1.23 2.64
N ALA A 75 7.30 -0.10 2.48
CA ALA A 75 5.84 -0.08 2.56
C ALA A 75 5.23 -1.00 1.49
N ALA A 76 4.01 -1.50 1.74
CA ALA A 76 3.30 -2.36 0.79
C ALA A 76 3.20 -1.73 -0.60
N ALA A 77 2.92 -0.43 -0.67
CA ALA A 77 2.88 0.35 -1.91
C ALA A 77 4.21 0.32 -2.69
N HIS A 78 5.35 0.46 -2.01
CA HIS A 78 6.67 0.38 -2.64
C HIS A 78 6.91 -1.02 -3.21
N LEU A 79 6.75 -2.06 -2.40
CA LEU A 79 6.99 -3.45 -2.81
C LEU A 79 6.05 -3.88 -3.95
N THR A 80 4.79 -3.43 -3.90
CA THR A 80 3.82 -3.70 -4.96
C THR A 80 4.20 -3.01 -6.28
N SER A 81 4.67 -1.76 -6.23
CA SER A 81 5.13 -1.05 -7.43
C SER A 81 6.36 -1.72 -8.04
N GLU A 82 7.31 -2.17 -7.22
CA GLU A 82 8.46 -2.95 -7.69
C GLU A 82 8.04 -4.28 -8.35
N LEU A 83 7.07 -4.98 -7.76
CA LEU A 83 6.52 -6.21 -8.35
C LEU A 83 5.83 -5.93 -9.69
N ILE A 84 5.03 -4.85 -9.80
CA ILE A 84 4.42 -4.45 -11.07
C ILE A 84 5.49 -4.21 -12.11
N MET A 85 6.54 -3.45 -11.79
CA MET A 85 7.66 -3.19 -12.71
C MET A 85 8.34 -4.48 -13.16
N GLN A 86 8.60 -5.40 -12.24
CA GLN A 86 9.23 -6.69 -12.53
C GLN A 86 8.38 -7.56 -13.46
N VAL A 87 7.08 -7.71 -13.15
CA VAL A 87 6.16 -8.57 -13.92
C VAL A 87 5.86 -7.99 -15.30
N THR A 88 5.77 -6.66 -15.41
CA THR A 88 5.40 -5.99 -16.66
C THR A 88 6.60 -5.58 -17.52
N GLY A 89 7.84 -5.69 -17.01
CA GLY A 89 9.04 -5.22 -17.69
C GLY A 89 9.07 -3.70 -17.86
N THR A 90 8.41 -2.95 -16.97
CA THR A 90 8.40 -1.48 -16.99
C THR A 90 9.49 -0.91 -16.08
N ARG A 91 9.81 0.37 -16.27
CA ARG A 91 10.78 1.09 -15.45
C ARG A 91 10.19 2.42 -15.00
N MET A 92 10.05 2.59 -13.68
CA MET A 92 9.57 3.80 -13.03
C MET A 92 10.53 4.22 -11.92
N VAL A 93 10.40 5.45 -11.40
CA VAL A 93 11.30 6.01 -10.38
C VAL A 93 10.56 6.10 -9.05
N HIS A 94 11.10 5.47 -8.02
CA HIS A 94 10.52 5.53 -6.66
C HIS A 94 10.89 6.83 -5.94
N VAL A 95 9.88 7.51 -5.39
CA VAL A 95 10.01 8.69 -4.52
C VAL A 95 9.42 8.35 -3.15
N PRO A 96 10.26 8.08 -2.13
CA PRO A 96 9.77 7.74 -0.80
C PRO A 96 9.34 8.99 -0.02
N TYR A 97 8.16 8.92 0.62
CA TYR A 97 7.62 9.96 1.49
C TYR A 97 7.51 9.46 2.94
N LYS A 98 7.34 10.42 3.87
CA LYS A 98 7.04 10.12 5.28
C LYS A 98 5.53 10.01 5.51
N GLY A 99 4.88 9.05 4.81
CA GLY A 99 3.44 8.81 4.88
C GLY A 99 2.68 9.22 3.62
N THR A 100 1.36 8.94 3.61
CA THR A 100 0.46 9.15 2.47
C THR A 100 0.24 10.62 2.14
N ALA A 101 0.04 11.48 3.15
CA ALA A 101 -0.41 12.86 2.93
C ALA A 101 0.53 13.69 2.03
N PRO A 102 1.87 13.73 2.25
CA PRO A 102 2.77 14.45 1.36
C PRO A 102 2.86 13.81 -0.04
N ALA A 103 2.80 12.48 -0.15
CA ALA A 103 2.79 11.80 -1.45
C ALA A 103 1.54 12.14 -2.27
N LEU A 104 0.37 12.19 -1.60
CA LEU A 104 -0.90 12.53 -2.24
C LEU A 104 -0.94 14.00 -2.70
N ALA A 105 -0.35 14.91 -1.92
CA ALA A 105 -0.22 16.31 -2.32
C ALA A 105 0.62 16.45 -3.60
N ASP A 106 1.75 15.74 -3.69
CA ASP A 106 2.61 15.73 -4.87
C ASP A 106 1.96 15.02 -6.08
N LEU A 107 1.12 14.00 -5.84
CA LEU A 107 0.33 13.40 -6.91
C LEU A 107 -0.69 14.39 -7.49
N MET A 108 -1.41 15.12 -6.63
CA MET A 108 -2.40 16.12 -7.04
C MET A 108 -1.79 17.29 -7.80
N SER A 109 -0.55 17.67 -7.48
CA SER A 109 0.20 18.73 -8.16
C SER A 109 0.99 18.28 -9.40
N GLY A 110 0.98 16.96 -9.70
CA GLY A 110 1.71 16.39 -10.84
C GLY A 110 3.22 16.21 -10.62
N ASN A 111 3.74 16.50 -9.42
CA ASN A 111 5.16 16.29 -9.08
C ASN A 111 5.57 14.83 -9.14
N ILE A 112 4.64 13.92 -8.81
CA ILE A 112 4.71 12.48 -9.11
C ILE A 112 3.51 12.08 -9.96
N GLN A 113 3.65 11.03 -10.77
CA GLN A 113 2.63 10.60 -11.73
C GLN A 113 1.77 9.46 -11.21
N MET A 114 2.28 8.67 -10.26
CA MET A 114 1.58 7.50 -9.71
C MET A 114 1.78 7.43 -8.19
N LEU A 115 0.77 6.94 -7.50
CA LEU A 115 0.80 6.61 -6.08
C LEU A 115 0.01 5.32 -5.86
N LEU A 116 0.58 4.39 -5.11
CA LEU A 116 -0.15 3.25 -4.58
C LEU A 116 -0.45 3.51 -3.10
N ASP A 117 -1.72 3.37 -2.71
CA ASP A 117 -2.10 3.50 -1.29
C ASP A 117 -3.46 2.85 -1.02
N VAL A 118 -3.82 2.75 0.25
CA VAL A 118 -5.13 2.24 0.67
C VAL A 118 -6.23 3.29 0.47
N PRO A 119 -7.48 2.88 0.20
CA PRO A 119 -8.59 3.81 -0.06
C PRO A 119 -8.87 4.81 1.07
N ILE A 120 -8.72 4.40 2.32
CA ILE A 120 -9.12 5.20 3.50
C ILE A 120 -8.48 6.60 3.52
N GLY A 121 -7.25 6.74 3.03
CA GLY A 121 -6.55 8.03 3.00
C GLY A 121 -6.70 8.80 1.69
N THR A 122 -7.22 8.19 0.63
CA THR A 122 -7.13 8.72 -0.73
C THR A 122 -8.49 8.84 -1.45
N MET A 123 -9.50 8.07 -1.02
CA MET A 123 -10.81 7.99 -1.69
C MET A 123 -11.52 9.34 -1.79
N SER A 124 -11.38 10.22 -0.78
CA SER A 124 -11.97 11.55 -0.82
C SER A 124 -11.45 12.40 -1.98
N GLN A 125 -10.18 12.27 -2.32
CA GLN A 125 -9.56 12.98 -3.44
C GLN A 125 -9.92 12.37 -4.79
N VAL A 126 -10.12 11.04 -4.84
CA VAL A 126 -10.67 10.35 -6.01
C VAL A 126 -12.09 10.84 -6.29
N LYS A 127 -12.98 10.83 -5.28
CA LYS A 127 -14.37 11.32 -5.40
C LYS A 127 -14.44 12.80 -5.76
N ALA A 128 -13.49 13.59 -5.31
CA ALA A 128 -13.38 15.01 -5.67
C ALA A 128 -12.76 15.24 -7.07
N GLY A 129 -12.39 14.18 -7.81
CA GLY A 129 -11.79 14.26 -9.14
C GLY A 129 -10.38 14.87 -9.17
N LYS A 130 -9.69 14.98 -8.03
CA LYS A 130 -8.35 15.57 -7.95
C LYS A 130 -7.22 14.61 -8.35
N VAL A 131 -7.50 13.32 -8.29
CA VAL A 131 -6.64 12.22 -8.77
C VAL A 131 -7.54 11.16 -9.40
N ARG A 132 -6.96 10.30 -10.23
CA ARG A 132 -7.69 9.20 -10.89
C ARG A 132 -7.29 7.87 -10.28
N ALA A 133 -8.29 7.07 -9.86
CA ALA A 133 -8.10 5.68 -9.52
C ALA A 133 -8.17 4.82 -10.80
N LEU A 134 -7.15 4.00 -11.02
CA LEU A 134 -7.11 3.09 -12.18
C LEU A 134 -7.61 1.69 -11.83
N ALA A 135 -7.31 1.21 -10.63
CA ALA A 135 -7.73 -0.13 -10.19
C ALA A 135 -7.52 -0.34 -8.70
N MET A 136 -8.26 -1.33 -8.15
CA MET A 136 -7.94 -2.01 -6.91
C MET A 136 -7.07 -3.24 -7.16
N MET A 137 -6.09 -3.48 -6.29
CA MET A 137 -5.19 -4.65 -6.34
C MET A 137 -5.86 -5.86 -5.68
N SER A 138 -7.03 -6.24 -6.17
CA SER A 138 -7.87 -7.31 -5.63
C SER A 138 -8.42 -8.18 -6.76
N LYS A 139 -8.86 -9.42 -6.44
CA LYS A 139 -9.53 -10.31 -7.38
C LYS A 139 -10.94 -9.84 -7.70
N GLU A 140 -11.63 -9.32 -6.69
CA GLU A 140 -13.01 -8.88 -6.79
C GLU A 140 -13.10 -7.38 -6.49
N ARG A 141 -14.16 -6.75 -6.95
CA ARG A 141 -14.44 -5.34 -6.63
C ARG A 141 -14.68 -5.17 -5.14
N VAL A 142 -14.17 -4.08 -4.60
CA VAL A 142 -14.19 -3.82 -3.15
C VAL A 142 -15.52 -3.20 -2.75
N PRO A 143 -16.23 -3.74 -1.74
CA PRO A 143 -17.45 -3.13 -1.22
C PRO A 143 -17.24 -1.68 -0.80
N GLY A 144 -18.14 -0.79 -1.23
CA GLY A 144 -18.04 0.66 -1.01
C GLY A 144 -17.11 1.42 -1.98
N ALA A 145 -16.51 0.70 -2.94
CA ALA A 145 -15.69 1.25 -4.01
C ALA A 145 -15.89 0.48 -5.33
N GLU A 146 -17.12 0.04 -5.59
CA GLU A 146 -17.52 -0.79 -6.73
C GLU A 146 -17.30 -0.10 -8.08
N ASP A 147 -17.24 1.22 -8.09
CA ASP A 147 -16.95 2.00 -9.29
C ASP A 147 -15.49 1.86 -9.75
N ILE A 148 -14.59 1.39 -8.88
CA ILE A 148 -13.18 1.20 -9.21
C ILE A 148 -12.97 -0.25 -9.65
N PRO A 149 -12.48 -0.49 -10.88
CA PRO A 149 -12.26 -1.84 -11.39
C PRO A 149 -11.14 -2.57 -10.61
N THR A 150 -11.13 -3.89 -10.70
CA THR A 150 -9.98 -4.70 -10.28
C THR A 150 -8.80 -4.46 -11.22
N ILE A 151 -7.58 -4.84 -10.79
CA ILE A 151 -6.39 -4.69 -11.63
C ILE A 151 -6.53 -5.45 -12.97
N VAL A 152 -7.17 -6.61 -12.96
CA VAL A 152 -7.39 -7.44 -14.16
C VAL A 152 -8.42 -6.79 -15.08
N GLU A 153 -9.55 -6.32 -14.55
CA GLU A 153 -10.56 -5.58 -15.34
C GLU A 153 -9.97 -4.33 -15.98
N SER A 154 -8.97 -3.70 -15.35
CA SER A 154 -8.26 -2.52 -15.86
C SER A 154 -7.10 -2.86 -16.80
N GLY A 155 -6.96 -4.12 -17.21
CA GLY A 155 -5.93 -4.58 -18.17
C GLY A 155 -4.54 -4.78 -17.58
N GLY A 156 -4.43 -4.90 -16.27
CA GLY A 156 -3.19 -5.22 -15.57
C GLY A 156 -2.99 -6.73 -15.33
N PRO A 157 -1.80 -7.15 -14.89
CA PRO A 157 -1.53 -8.52 -14.48
C PRO A 157 -2.27 -8.86 -13.19
N LEU A 158 -2.60 -10.15 -12.97
CA LEU A 158 -3.17 -10.61 -11.71
C LEU A 158 -2.14 -10.49 -10.58
N ILE A 159 -2.16 -9.38 -9.89
CA ILE A 159 -1.37 -9.11 -8.68
C ILE A 159 -2.32 -8.66 -7.59
N GLU A 160 -2.44 -9.46 -6.53
CA GLU A 160 -3.17 -9.06 -5.34
C GLU A 160 -2.21 -8.40 -4.36
N SER A 161 -2.60 -7.27 -3.82
CA SER A 161 -1.83 -6.57 -2.80
C SER A 161 -2.72 -5.84 -1.82
N SER A 162 -2.37 -5.95 -0.55
CA SER A 162 -3.08 -5.28 0.55
C SER A 162 -2.09 -4.71 1.56
N SER A 163 -2.52 -3.70 2.27
CA SER A 163 -1.90 -3.30 3.53
C SER A 163 -2.75 -3.81 4.69
N TRP A 164 -2.12 -4.06 5.82
CA TRP A 164 -2.78 -4.51 7.04
C TRP A 164 -2.26 -3.73 8.24
N VAL A 165 -3.09 -3.65 9.27
CA VAL A 165 -2.77 -3.04 10.56
C VAL A 165 -2.96 -4.10 11.64
N MET A 166 -1.97 -4.23 12.52
CA MET A 166 -1.99 -5.20 13.61
C MET A 166 -1.49 -4.54 14.90
N PHE A 167 -2.08 -4.94 16.03
CA PHE A 167 -1.52 -4.69 17.34
C PHE A 167 -0.59 -5.82 17.76
N MET A 168 0.56 -5.46 18.29
CA MET A 168 1.55 -6.38 18.84
C MET A 168 1.93 -5.96 20.27
N ALA A 169 2.26 -6.92 21.09
CA ALA A 169 2.87 -6.74 22.42
C ALA A 169 4.34 -7.16 22.36
N PRO A 170 5.20 -6.74 23.29
CA PRO A 170 6.53 -7.33 23.46
C PRO A 170 6.44 -8.84 23.71
N ALA A 171 7.41 -9.59 23.20
CA ALA A 171 7.54 -11.01 23.51
C ALA A 171 7.59 -11.21 25.06
N GLY A 172 6.96 -12.29 25.54
CA GLY A 172 6.88 -12.57 26.98
C GLY A 172 5.77 -11.80 27.71
N THR A 173 4.95 -10.98 27.04
CA THR A 173 3.72 -10.44 27.64
C THR A 173 2.81 -11.61 28.05
N PRO A 174 2.28 -11.66 29.31
CA PRO A 174 1.40 -12.72 29.75
C PRO A 174 0.23 -12.93 28.80
N LYS A 175 -0.06 -14.21 28.48
CA LYS A 175 -1.09 -14.57 27.51
C LYS A 175 -2.46 -13.98 27.85
N GLU A 176 -2.84 -13.96 29.11
CA GLU A 176 -4.09 -13.38 29.60
C GLU A 176 -4.25 -11.90 29.24
N ILE A 177 -3.14 -11.14 29.22
CA ILE A 177 -3.14 -9.71 28.84
C ILE A 177 -3.28 -9.59 27.31
N VAL A 178 -2.57 -10.43 26.56
CA VAL A 178 -2.65 -10.45 25.09
C VAL A 178 -4.08 -10.79 24.65
N ASP A 179 -4.66 -11.86 25.21
CA ASP A 179 -6.01 -12.31 24.89
C ASP A 179 -7.05 -11.24 25.25
N ARG A 180 -7.00 -10.67 26.45
CA ARG A 180 -7.93 -9.62 26.90
C ARG A 180 -7.91 -8.41 25.98
N ILE A 181 -6.73 -7.93 25.59
CA ILE A 181 -6.65 -6.79 24.68
C ILE A 181 -7.12 -7.17 23.28
N GLY A 182 -6.82 -8.37 22.79
CA GLY A 182 -7.32 -8.89 21.53
C GLY A 182 -8.85 -8.92 21.49
N ASP A 183 -9.48 -9.43 22.57
CA ASP A 183 -10.94 -9.47 22.69
C ASP A 183 -11.58 -8.06 22.70
N GLU A 184 -10.97 -7.11 23.42
CA GLU A 184 -11.49 -5.72 23.43
C GLU A 184 -11.32 -5.03 22.07
N VAL A 185 -10.24 -5.29 21.36
CA VAL A 185 -10.05 -4.79 19.98
C VAL A 185 -11.12 -5.39 19.05
N ALA A 186 -11.37 -6.71 19.15
CA ALA A 186 -12.38 -7.37 18.32
C ALA A 186 -13.81 -6.86 18.58
N LYS A 187 -14.12 -6.48 19.83
CA LYS A 187 -15.43 -5.87 20.17
C LYS A 187 -15.60 -4.44 19.64
N ALA A 188 -14.49 -3.73 19.43
CA ALA A 188 -14.48 -2.33 18.99
C ALA A 188 -14.56 -2.19 17.45
N MET A 189 -14.32 -3.28 16.71
CA MET A 189 -14.41 -3.34 15.24
C MET A 189 -15.77 -3.82 14.77
#